data_f1bb9347d7456466a1a2d3945e3aea75
#
_entry.id   f1bb9347d7456466a1a2d3945e3aea75
#
_cell.length_a   1.000
_cell.length_b   1.000
_cell.length_c   1.000
_cell.angle_alpha   90.00
_cell.angle_beta   90.00
_cell.angle_gamma   90.00
#
_symmetry.space_group_name_H-M   'P 1'
#
loop_
_entity.id
_entity.type
_entity.pdbx_description
1 polymer ?
#
loop_
_entity_poly.entity_id
_entity_poly.type
_entity_poly.pdbx_seq_one_letter_code
_entity_poly.pdbx_strand_id
1 'polypeptide(L)'
;ERALRDGFSKSDGKRKAIGLRNFTPCQPLPDPDNENKSNPSRDRAPTSAKPKINPLFFAPFVSSVMRPEPAWIDDNNYMNMAYYHVMFDRTLDEALDLVGLDEDYYREGPSTIFVAEAHLSYRREVLADMPVRVTLQLIDYDVKRMHLALEMRHAQEGWLAATAEVMLLHILHEGRKVGPFPPEILEAIAVMKSAHAALPRPDHIGRVITIPNTGRAGKVGRHQTPRF
;
A
#
# COMPACT_ATOMS: atom_id res chain seq x y z
N GLU A 1 48.02 27.30 -24.49
CA GLU A 1 47.23 27.00 -25.72
C GLU A 1 47.77 25.75 -26.36
N ARG A 2 47.01 24.70 -26.49
CA ARG A 2 47.23 23.31 -26.91
C ARG A 2 47.58 22.36 -25.77
N ALA A 3 46.57 21.76 -25.18
CA ALA A 3 46.59 20.35 -24.71
C ALA A 3 45.33 20.06 -23.88
N LEU A 4 44.16 19.91 -24.50
CA LEU A 4 42.96 19.29 -23.91
C LEU A 4 42.01 18.91 -25.05
N ARG A 5 42.45 17.99 -25.92
CA ARG A 5 41.61 17.21 -26.78
C ARG A 5 42.32 15.88 -26.94
N ASP A 6 41.76 14.86 -26.36
CA ASP A 6 41.77 13.46 -26.74
C ASP A 6 41.56 12.58 -25.49
N GLY A 7 40.47 11.91 -25.46
CA GLY A 7 40.24 10.90 -24.42
C GLY A 7 38.80 10.65 -24.03
N PHE A 8 37.83 10.75 -24.95
CA PHE A 8 36.53 10.13 -24.73
C PHE A 8 36.41 8.86 -25.56
N SER A 9 36.90 7.76 -25.01
CA SER A 9 36.68 6.42 -25.53
C SER A 9 35.19 6.09 -25.40
N LYS A 10 34.53 5.84 -26.54
CA LYS A 10 33.19 5.29 -26.62
C LYS A 10 33.20 3.86 -26.08
N SER A 11 32.77 3.65 -24.84
CA SER A 11 32.34 2.33 -24.41
C SER A 11 30.90 2.11 -24.90
N ASP A 12 30.73 1.23 -25.87
CA ASP A 12 29.45 0.68 -26.32
C ASP A 12 28.83 -0.17 -25.19
N GLY A 13 28.21 0.49 -24.22
CA GLY A 13 27.35 -0.13 -23.23
C GLY A 13 25.97 -0.36 -23.84
N LYS A 14 25.71 -1.55 -24.36
CA LYS A 14 24.37 -2.02 -24.68
C LYS A 14 23.51 -1.91 -23.43
N ARG A 15 22.71 -0.84 -23.34
CA ARG A 15 21.61 -0.75 -22.37
C ARG A 15 20.65 -1.88 -22.70
N LYS A 16 20.68 -2.95 -21.90
CA LYS A 16 19.61 -3.92 -21.88
C LYS A 16 18.36 -3.18 -21.42
N ALA A 17 17.42 -2.99 -22.33
CA ALA A 17 16.08 -2.55 -22.00
C ALA A 17 15.52 -3.52 -20.96
N ILE A 18 15.21 -3.02 -19.78
CA ILE A 18 14.46 -3.76 -18.76
C ILE A 18 13.11 -4.07 -19.39
N GLY A 19 12.93 -5.34 -19.75
CA GLY A 19 11.70 -5.82 -20.37
C GLY A 19 10.55 -5.69 -19.36
N LEU A 20 9.72 -4.69 -19.57
CA LEU A 20 8.33 -4.65 -19.12
C LEU A 20 7.55 -5.77 -19.84
N ARG A 21 7.85 -7.02 -19.51
CA ARG A 21 7.03 -8.16 -19.94
C ARG A 21 6.15 -8.55 -18.77
N ASN A 22 4.89 -8.32 -19.00
CA ASN A 22 3.68 -8.76 -18.32
C ASN A 22 2.84 -7.64 -17.69
N PHE A 23 2.79 -6.46 -18.33
CA PHE A 23 1.58 -5.67 -18.26
C PHE A 23 0.62 -6.24 -19.32
N THR A 24 -0.35 -7.03 -18.90
CA THR A 24 -1.49 -7.36 -19.75
C THR A 24 -2.23 -6.04 -20.00
N PRO A 25 -2.32 -5.56 -21.26
CA PRO A 25 -3.10 -4.35 -21.53
C PRO A 25 -4.54 -4.60 -21.06
N CYS A 26 -5.14 -3.63 -20.37
CA CYS A 26 -6.55 -3.62 -20.08
C CYS A 26 -7.32 -3.97 -21.36
N GLN A 27 -8.04 -5.09 -21.35
CA GLN A 27 -8.88 -5.43 -22.50
C GLN A 27 -9.93 -4.35 -22.67
N PRO A 28 -10.25 -3.92 -23.91
CA PRO A 28 -11.35 -3.00 -24.15
C PRO A 28 -12.65 -3.64 -23.66
N LEU A 29 -13.46 -2.83 -22.99
CA LEU A 29 -14.79 -3.23 -22.51
C LEU A 29 -15.63 -3.77 -23.69
N PRO A 30 -16.42 -4.84 -23.50
CA PRO A 30 -17.30 -5.35 -24.53
C PRO A 30 -18.31 -4.29 -24.95
N ASP A 31 -18.58 -4.28 -26.25
CA ASP A 31 -19.53 -3.40 -26.94
C ASP A 31 -20.92 -3.54 -26.32
N PRO A 32 -21.64 -2.43 -26.01
CA PRO A 32 -22.97 -2.47 -25.37
C PRO A 32 -24.09 -3.01 -26.26
N ASP A 33 -23.83 -3.30 -27.56
CA ASP A 33 -24.88 -3.68 -28.51
C ASP A 33 -24.99 -5.18 -28.83
N ASN A 34 -24.39 -6.07 -28.04
CA ASN A 34 -24.56 -7.49 -28.24
C ASN A 34 -25.59 -8.09 -27.27
N GLU A 35 -26.84 -7.66 -27.43
CA GLU A 35 -27.99 -8.36 -26.86
C GLU A 35 -28.28 -9.63 -27.65
N ASN A 36 -28.17 -10.76 -27.06
CA ASN A 36 -29.14 -11.87 -27.06
C ASN A 36 -28.48 -13.24 -26.85
N LYS A 37 -28.61 -13.80 -25.65
CA LYS A 37 -29.00 -15.20 -25.49
C LYS A 37 -29.37 -15.49 -24.03
N SER A 38 -30.64 -15.77 -23.84
CA SER A 38 -31.30 -16.28 -22.67
C SER A 38 -30.55 -17.38 -21.93
N ASN A 39 -30.37 -17.19 -20.61
CA ASN A 39 -30.05 -18.26 -19.69
C ASN A 39 -30.99 -18.17 -18.47
N PRO A 40 -31.62 -19.26 -18.07
CA PRO A 40 -32.72 -19.23 -17.09
C PRO A 40 -32.18 -19.02 -15.66
N SER A 41 -32.94 -18.23 -14.94
CA SER A 41 -32.92 -17.97 -13.51
C SER A 41 -32.33 -19.10 -12.65
N ARG A 42 -31.24 -18.76 -11.92
CA ARG A 42 -30.97 -19.34 -10.61
C ARG A 42 -31.08 -18.23 -9.59
N ASP A 43 -32.25 -18.15 -8.99
CA ASP A 43 -32.46 -17.46 -7.71
C ASP A 43 -31.56 -18.12 -6.67
N ARG A 44 -30.37 -17.58 -6.48
CA ARG A 44 -29.56 -17.79 -5.29
C ARG A 44 -29.54 -16.48 -4.51
N ALA A 45 -30.37 -16.47 -3.46
CA ALA A 45 -30.29 -15.44 -2.45
C ALA A 45 -28.82 -15.27 -2.02
N PRO A 46 -28.29 -14.03 -1.87
CA PRO A 46 -26.97 -13.82 -1.35
C PRO A 46 -26.93 -14.39 0.07
N THR A 47 -26.15 -15.44 0.25
CA THR A 47 -25.87 -16.00 1.57
C THR A 47 -24.98 -14.98 2.26
N SER A 48 -25.55 -14.09 3.06
CA SER A 48 -24.79 -13.17 3.92
C SER A 48 -24.11 -13.99 5.02
N ALA A 49 -22.98 -14.56 4.70
CA ALA A 49 -22.07 -15.06 5.71
C ALA A 49 -21.50 -13.83 6.43
N LYS A 50 -21.93 -13.60 7.68
CA LYS A 50 -21.34 -12.56 8.52
C LYS A 50 -19.82 -12.77 8.55
N PRO A 51 -19.00 -11.73 8.30
CA PRO A 51 -17.56 -11.84 8.35
C PRO A 51 -17.14 -12.40 9.70
N LYS A 52 -16.31 -13.45 9.71
CA LYS A 52 -15.72 -14.02 10.92
C LYS A 52 -14.61 -13.12 11.43
N ILE A 53 -14.99 -12.02 12.06
CA ILE A 53 -14.03 -11.06 12.61
C ILE A 53 -13.44 -11.69 13.86
N ASN A 54 -12.14 -11.92 13.85
CA ASN A 54 -11.41 -12.28 15.07
C ASN A 54 -10.70 -11.03 15.62
N PRO A 55 -11.22 -10.39 16.70
CA PRO A 55 -10.71 -9.13 17.22
C PRO A 55 -9.25 -9.20 17.72
N LEU A 56 -8.69 -10.39 17.91
CA LEU A 56 -7.30 -10.57 18.40
C LEU A 56 -6.23 -10.22 17.36
N PHE A 57 -6.59 -10.03 16.07
CA PHE A 57 -5.60 -9.78 15.02
C PHE A 57 -5.31 -8.31 14.72
N PHE A 58 -5.88 -7.36 15.48
CA PHE A 58 -5.96 -5.98 15.02
C PHE A 58 -5.24 -4.92 15.86
N ALA A 59 -4.33 -5.24 16.77
CA ALA A 59 -3.81 -4.21 17.67
C ALA A 59 -2.27 -4.16 17.80
N PRO A 60 -1.52 -3.64 16.84
CA PRO A 60 -1.83 -3.33 15.44
C PRO A 60 -1.94 -4.61 14.60
N PHE A 61 -2.50 -4.53 13.40
CA PHE A 61 -2.37 -5.61 12.43
C PHE A 61 -0.90 -5.82 12.07
N VAL A 62 -0.47 -7.07 11.88
CA VAL A 62 0.91 -7.42 11.49
C VAL A 62 0.85 -8.34 10.28
N SER A 63 1.48 -7.94 9.18
CA SER A 63 1.53 -8.74 7.94
C SER A 63 2.28 -10.06 8.10
N SER A 64 2.11 -10.94 7.14
CA SER A 64 3.04 -12.05 6.89
C SER A 64 4.47 -11.53 6.66
N VAL A 65 5.48 -12.41 6.83
CA VAL A 65 6.88 -12.03 6.54
C VAL A 65 7.07 -11.95 5.04
N MET A 66 7.54 -10.81 4.56
CA MET A 66 7.91 -10.59 3.17
C MET A 66 9.43 -10.48 3.02
N ARG A 67 9.93 -10.79 1.81
CA ARG A 67 11.33 -10.60 1.43
C ARG A 67 11.39 -9.94 0.07
N PRO A 68 12.37 -9.03 -0.16
CA PRO A 68 12.60 -8.51 -1.50
C PRO A 68 12.92 -9.64 -2.48
N GLU A 69 12.28 -9.63 -3.62
CA GLU A 69 12.62 -10.50 -4.74
C GLU A 69 13.90 -9.99 -5.40
N PRO A 70 14.78 -10.85 -5.96
CA PRO A 70 16.02 -10.41 -6.60
C PRO A 70 15.81 -9.35 -7.69
N ALA A 71 14.69 -9.43 -8.42
CA ALA A 71 14.32 -8.46 -9.46
C ALA A 71 13.93 -7.06 -8.91
N TRP A 72 13.77 -6.92 -7.60
CA TRP A 72 13.40 -5.67 -6.93
C TRP A 72 14.62 -4.87 -6.47
N ILE A 73 15.80 -5.47 -6.54
CA ILE A 73 17.06 -4.87 -6.11
C ILE A 73 17.65 -4.06 -7.26
N ASP A 74 18.00 -2.82 -6.98
CA ASP A 74 18.60 -1.91 -7.96
C ASP A 74 20.14 -2.06 -8.06
N ASP A 75 20.76 -1.25 -8.91
CA ASP A 75 22.21 -1.27 -9.13
C ASP A 75 23.03 -0.86 -7.87
N ASN A 76 22.39 -0.28 -6.86
CA ASN A 76 23.00 0.06 -5.57
C ASN A 76 22.88 -1.06 -4.54
N ASN A 77 22.36 -2.22 -4.91
CA ASN A 77 22.04 -3.35 -4.04
C ASN A 77 20.96 -3.08 -2.99
N TYR A 78 20.12 -2.06 -3.19
CA TYR A 78 18.97 -1.77 -2.34
C TYR A 78 17.66 -2.11 -3.03
N MET A 79 16.64 -2.41 -2.23
CA MET A 79 15.29 -2.53 -2.77
C MET A 79 14.85 -1.19 -3.36
N ASN A 80 14.53 -1.18 -4.67
CA ASN A 80 14.04 0.01 -5.35
C ASN A 80 12.75 0.52 -4.68
N MET A 81 12.62 1.84 -4.61
CA MET A 81 11.53 2.53 -3.90
C MET A 81 10.12 2.05 -4.31
N ALA A 82 9.92 1.65 -5.57
CA ALA A 82 8.62 1.18 -6.05
C ALA A 82 8.14 -0.07 -5.32
N TYR A 83 9.06 -0.94 -4.90
CA TYR A 83 8.69 -2.21 -4.25
C TYR A 83 8.36 -2.08 -2.76
N TYR A 84 8.72 -0.96 -2.11
CA TYR A 84 8.15 -0.62 -0.81
C TYR A 84 6.64 -0.42 -0.92
N HIS A 85 6.15 0.23 -2.00
CA HIS A 85 4.71 0.34 -2.27
C HIS A 85 4.07 -1.03 -2.43
N VAL A 86 4.70 -1.95 -3.19
CA VAL A 86 4.19 -3.32 -3.37
C VAL A 86 4.06 -4.05 -2.04
N MET A 87 5.02 -3.90 -1.13
CA MET A 87 4.95 -4.54 0.19
C MET A 87 3.88 -3.90 1.08
N PHE A 88 3.71 -2.59 1.03
CA PHE A 88 2.61 -1.91 1.72
C PHE A 88 1.24 -2.31 1.15
N ASP A 89 1.11 -2.42 -0.16
CA ASP A 89 -0.11 -2.84 -0.85
C ASP A 89 -0.51 -4.28 -0.45
N ARG A 90 0.43 -5.23 -0.51
CA ARG A 90 0.20 -6.61 -0.01
C ARG A 90 -0.27 -6.64 1.45
N THR A 91 0.22 -5.72 2.27
CA THR A 91 -0.22 -5.60 3.68
C THR A 91 -1.63 -5.05 3.78
N LEU A 92 -1.98 -4.09 2.91
CA LEU A 92 -3.35 -3.59 2.82
C LEU A 92 -4.30 -4.72 2.44
N ASP A 93 -3.98 -5.54 1.44
CA ASP A 93 -4.79 -6.69 1.03
C ASP A 93 -5.01 -7.65 2.22
N GLU A 94 -3.93 -8.09 2.90
CA GLU A 94 -4.04 -8.98 4.06
C GLU A 94 -4.91 -8.38 5.19
N ALA A 95 -4.83 -7.08 5.43
CA ALA A 95 -5.61 -6.42 6.48
C ALA A 95 -7.07 -6.20 6.07
N LEU A 96 -7.32 -5.88 4.80
CA LEU A 96 -8.64 -5.62 4.25
C LEU A 96 -9.46 -6.90 4.12
N ASP A 97 -8.84 -8.04 3.80
CA ASP A 97 -9.48 -9.36 3.83
C ASP A 97 -10.14 -9.64 5.19
N LEU A 98 -9.51 -9.22 6.28
CA LEU A 98 -10.04 -9.45 7.63
C LEU A 98 -11.30 -8.64 7.94
N VAL A 99 -11.54 -7.55 7.24
CA VAL A 99 -12.76 -6.75 7.37
C VAL A 99 -13.81 -7.09 6.30
N GLY A 100 -13.52 -8.10 5.45
CA GLY A 100 -14.45 -8.57 4.41
C GLY A 100 -14.32 -7.83 3.09
N LEU A 101 -13.22 -7.07 2.89
CA LEU A 101 -12.83 -6.46 1.63
C LEU A 101 -11.80 -7.37 0.95
N ASP A 102 -12.23 -8.58 0.60
CA ASP A 102 -11.43 -9.65 0.02
C ASP A 102 -11.54 -9.70 -1.52
N GLU A 103 -10.84 -10.65 -2.14
CA GLU A 103 -10.88 -10.84 -3.59
C GLU A 103 -12.30 -11.10 -4.12
N ASP A 104 -13.13 -11.86 -3.39
CA ASP A 104 -14.51 -12.14 -3.78
C ASP A 104 -15.35 -10.87 -3.74
N TYR A 105 -15.13 -10.01 -2.74
CA TYR A 105 -15.77 -8.70 -2.65
C TYR A 105 -15.47 -7.83 -3.88
N TYR A 106 -14.21 -7.79 -4.34
CA TYR A 106 -13.82 -6.98 -5.50
C TYR A 106 -14.26 -7.58 -6.83
N ARG A 107 -14.26 -8.90 -6.96
CA ARG A 107 -14.61 -9.57 -8.21
C ARG A 107 -16.12 -9.65 -8.44
N GLU A 108 -16.89 -9.93 -7.40
CA GLU A 108 -18.32 -10.18 -7.48
C GLU A 108 -19.18 -9.02 -6.96
N GLY A 109 -18.58 -8.12 -6.20
CA GLY A 109 -19.26 -6.99 -5.58
C GLY A 109 -19.46 -5.80 -6.52
N PRO A 110 -20.33 -4.85 -6.13
CA PRO A 110 -20.59 -3.64 -6.91
C PRO A 110 -19.57 -2.53 -6.69
N SER A 111 -18.45 -2.80 -6.01
CA SER A 111 -17.54 -1.77 -5.51
C SER A 111 -16.13 -2.28 -5.31
N THR A 112 -15.18 -1.36 -5.13
CA THR A 112 -13.76 -1.63 -4.89
C THR A 112 -13.15 -0.61 -3.94
N ILE A 113 -11.88 -0.79 -3.59
CA ILE A 113 -11.08 0.17 -2.83
C ILE A 113 -10.09 0.86 -3.78
N PHE A 114 -9.85 2.14 -3.53
CA PHE A 114 -8.88 2.94 -4.25
C PHE A 114 -7.95 3.68 -3.27
N VAL A 115 -6.64 3.57 -3.47
CA VAL A 115 -5.65 4.36 -2.74
C VAL A 115 -5.65 5.77 -3.34
N ALA A 116 -6.23 6.73 -2.63
CA ALA A 116 -6.36 8.11 -3.11
C ALA A 116 -5.12 8.95 -2.83
N GLU A 117 -4.45 8.67 -1.72
CA GLU A 117 -3.28 9.41 -1.28
C GLU A 117 -2.35 8.48 -0.50
N ALA A 118 -1.04 8.61 -0.73
CA ALA A 118 -0.03 7.90 0.03
C ALA A 118 1.19 8.79 0.23
N HIS A 119 1.65 8.89 1.49
CA HIS A 119 2.88 9.56 1.85
C HIS A 119 3.85 8.55 2.44
N LEU A 120 4.93 8.25 1.72
CA LEU A 120 5.96 7.32 2.15
C LEU A 120 7.20 8.07 2.66
N SER A 121 7.82 7.50 3.69
CA SER A 121 9.12 7.93 4.20
C SER A 121 10.04 6.73 4.34
N TYR A 122 11.20 6.77 3.70
CA TYR A 122 12.23 5.75 3.79
C TYR A 122 13.19 6.12 4.93
N ARG A 123 13.53 5.16 5.79
CA ARG A 123 14.33 5.37 7.00
C ARG A 123 15.63 4.60 6.97
N ARG A 124 15.59 3.41 6.38
CA ARG A 124 16.74 2.53 6.24
C ARG A 124 16.54 1.64 5.04
N GLU A 125 17.61 1.36 4.32
CA GLU A 125 17.63 0.48 3.16
C GLU A 125 17.25 -0.95 3.53
N VAL A 126 16.54 -1.61 2.63
CA VAL A 126 16.25 -3.05 2.68
C VAL A 126 17.03 -3.71 1.56
N LEU A 127 17.86 -4.70 1.92
CA LEU A 127 18.69 -5.46 0.99
C LEU A 127 17.97 -6.72 0.53
N ALA A 128 18.56 -7.42 -0.45
CA ALA A 128 18.07 -8.73 -0.89
C ALA A 128 17.90 -9.69 0.30
N ASP A 129 16.87 -10.51 0.25
CA ASP A 129 16.56 -11.55 1.24
C ASP A 129 16.30 -11.08 2.70
N MET A 130 16.38 -9.77 2.98
CA MET A 130 16.05 -9.25 4.31
C MET A 130 14.57 -9.49 4.63
N PRO A 131 14.26 -10.18 5.74
CA PRO A 131 12.87 -10.39 6.13
C PRO A 131 12.28 -9.12 6.72
N VAL A 132 11.15 -8.68 6.20
CA VAL A 132 10.41 -7.53 6.72
C VAL A 132 8.98 -7.92 7.07
N ARG A 133 8.39 -7.19 8.01
CA ARG A 133 6.96 -7.18 8.32
C ARG A 133 6.46 -5.75 8.33
N VAL A 134 5.19 -5.60 8.02
CA VAL A 134 4.51 -4.31 8.08
C VAL A 134 3.43 -4.39 9.14
N THR A 135 3.40 -3.40 10.02
CA THR A 135 2.26 -3.19 10.90
C THR A 135 1.31 -2.17 10.28
N LEU A 136 0.01 -2.35 10.50
CA LEU A 136 -1.02 -1.44 10.06
C LEU A 136 -1.89 -1.00 11.24
N GLN A 137 -2.11 0.31 11.35
CA GLN A 137 -3.00 0.93 12.33
C GLN A 137 -4.05 1.77 11.61
N LEU A 138 -5.32 1.53 11.88
CA LEU A 138 -6.41 2.40 11.44
C LEU A 138 -6.43 3.64 12.34
N ILE A 139 -6.11 4.79 11.74
CA ILE A 139 -6.04 6.08 12.43
C ILE A 139 -7.41 6.70 12.57
N ASP A 140 -8.17 6.71 11.47
CA ASP A 140 -9.53 7.25 11.42
C ASP A 140 -10.32 6.65 10.25
N TYR A 141 -11.65 6.77 10.27
CA TYR A 141 -12.50 6.35 9.16
C TYR A 141 -13.82 7.12 9.17
N ASP A 142 -14.49 7.13 8.05
CA ASP A 142 -15.88 7.55 7.93
C ASP A 142 -16.68 6.53 7.09
N VAL A 143 -17.88 6.89 6.68
CA VAL A 143 -18.78 5.99 5.94
C VAL A 143 -18.22 5.54 4.57
N LYS A 144 -17.15 6.12 4.06
CA LYS A 144 -16.60 5.88 2.71
C LYS A 144 -15.07 5.96 2.61
N ARG A 145 -14.36 6.23 3.72
CA ARG A 145 -12.90 6.42 3.72
C ARG A 145 -12.25 5.74 4.91
N MET A 146 -10.99 5.33 4.73
CA MET A 146 -10.13 4.86 5.82
C MET A 146 -8.79 5.59 5.76
N HIS A 147 -8.32 6.09 6.91
CA HIS A 147 -7.01 6.70 7.08
C HIS A 147 -6.12 5.75 7.86
N LEU A 148 -5.03 5.31 7.26
CA LEU A 148 -4.18 4.24 7.75
C LEU A 148 -2.75 4.71 7.94
N ALA A 149 -2.10 4.18 8.97
CA ALA A 149 -0.66 4.28 9.20
C ALA A 149 -0.02 2.92 9.07
N LEU A 150 1.08 2.82 8.33
CA LEU A 150 1.84 1.59 8.17
C LEU A 150 3.32 1.82 8.52
N GLU A 151 3.93 0.81 9.15
CA GLU A 151 5.35 0.80 9.46
C GLU A 151 5.98 -0.51 8.99
N MET A 152 6.95 -0.42 8.08
CA MET A 152 7.77 -1.56 7.65
C MET A 152 8.97 -1.71 8.57
N ARG A 153 9.14 -2.88 9.16
CA ARG A 153 10.25 -3.18 10.07
C ARG A 153 10.95 -4.48 9.69
N HIS A 154 12.26 -4.54 9.97
CA HIS A 154 12.98 -5.81 9.88
C HIS A 154 12.34 -6.84 10.82
N ALA A 155 12.00 -8.03 10.29
CA ALA A 155 11.16 -8.98 11.01
C ALA A 155 11.79 -9.56 12.28
N GLN A 156 13.12 -9.57 12.40
CA GLN A 156 13.87 -10.13 13.52
C GLN A 156 14.48 -9.04 14.41
N GLU A 157 15.11 -8.04 13.80
CA GLU A 157 15.84 -6.99 14.53
C GLU A 157 14.93 -5.78 14.92
N GLY A 158 13.74 -5.66 14.32
CA GLY A 158 12.74 -4.67 14.69
C GLY A 158 13.00 -3.22 14.26
N TRP A 159 14.15 -2.91 13.61
CA TRP A 159 14.41 -1.55 13.14
C TRP A 159 13.45 -1.12 12.02
N LEU A 160 13.15 0.17 12.00
CA LEU A 160 12.21 0.77 11.07
C LEU A 160 12.87 1.00 9.70
N ALA A 161 12.33 0.37 8.66
CA ALA A 161 12.78 0.53 7.27
C ALA A 161 12.05 1.67 6.55
N ALA A 162 10.72 1.71 6.64
CA ALA A 162 9.90 2.71 6.00
C ALA A 162 8.57 2.92 6.74
N THR A 163 7.92 4.05 6.47
CA THR A 163 6.57 4.34 6.96
C THR A 163 5.69 4.79 5.81
N ALA A 164 4.40 4.49 5.89
CA ALA A 164 3.41 5.00 4.98
C ALA A 164 2.20 5.54 5.74
N GLU A 165 1.68 6.67 5.27
CA GLU A 165 0.37 7.21 5.63
C GLU A 165 -0.51 7.11 4.38
N VAL A 166 -1.69 6.50 4.49
CA VAL A 166 -2.51 6.13 3.34
C VAL A 166 -3.97 6.53 3.56
N MET A 167 -4.58 7.10 2.53
CA MET A 167 -6.02 7.35 2.46
C MET A 167 -6.66 6.40 1.45
N LEU A 168 -7.57 5.56 1.91
CA LEU A 168 -8.38 4.68 1.08
C LEU A 168 -9.77 5.26 0.87
N LEU A 169 -10.30 5.11 -0.35
CA LEU A 169 -11.67 5.45 -0.73
C LEU A 169 -12.42 4.20 -1.16
N HIS A 170 -13.66 4.08 -0.70
CA HIS A 170 -14.58 3.08 -1.23
C HIS A 170 -15.26 3.62 -2.50
N ILE A 171 -15.14 2.87 -3.60
CA ILE A 171 -15.58 3.29 -4.93
C ILE A 171 -16.69 2.35 -5.42
N LEU A 172 -17.84 2.90 -5.77
CA LEU A 172 -18.89 2.17 -6.44
C LEU A 172 -18.55 2.02 -7.92
N HIS A 173 -18.70 0.81 -8.49
CA HIS A 173 -18.48 0.55 -9.91
C HIS A 173 -19.47 1.35 -10.76
N GLU A 174 -20.74 1.44 -10.31
CA GLU A 174 -21.73 2.28 -10.94
C GLU A 174 -21.36 3.76 -10.82
N GLY A 175 -21.11 4.38 -11.95
CA GLY A 175 -20.71 5.78 -12.05
C GLY A 175 -19.29 6.08 -11.55
N ARG A 176 -18.48 5.07 -11.18
CA ARG A 176 -17.09 5.22 -10.70
C ARG A 176 -16.93 6.35 -9.69
N LYS A 177 -17.77 6.35 -8.68
CA LYS A 177 -17.84 7.43 -7.66
C LYS A 177 -17.60 6.88 -6.26
N VAL A 178 -17.10 7.76 -5.40
CA VAL A 178 -16.96 7.46 -3.96
C VAL A 178 -18.35 7.21 -3.36
N GLY A 179 -18.52 6.10 -2.67
CA GLY A 179 -19.77 5.71 -2.03
C GLY A 179 -19.57 5.08 -0.67
N PRO A 180 -20.65 4.87 0.09
CA PRO A 180 -20.56 4.31 1.44
C PRO A 180 -20.13 2.85 1.40
N PHE A 181 -19.39 2.42 2.41
CA PHE A 181 -19.17 1.00 2.69
C PHE A 181 -20.50 0.31 3.00
N PRO A 182 -20.67 -0.97 2.65
CA PRO A 182 -21.76 -1.79 3.17
C PRO A 182 -21.80 -1.80 4.70
N PRO A 183 -22.97 -1.90 5.33
CA PRO A 183 -23.11 -1.86 6.79
C PRO A 183 -22.24 -2.88 7.52
N GLU A 184 -22.15 -4.12 7.01
CA GLU A 184 -21.34 -5.20 7.57
C GLU A 184 -19.83 -4.90 7.54
N ILE A 185 -19.35 -4.27 6.47
CA ILE A 185 -17.95 -3.81 6.34
C ILE A 185 -17.69 -2.66 7.32
N LEU A 186 -18.63 -1.73 7.43
CA LEU A 186 -18.50 -0.59 8.34
C LEU A 186 -18.46 -1.05 9.81
N GLU A 187 -19.23 -2.06 10.18
CA GLU A 187 -19.15 -2.69 11.52
C GLU A 187 -17.78 -3.32 11.75
N ALA A 188 -17.21 -4.03 10.75
CA ALA A 188 -15.90 -4.63 10.85
C ALA A 188 -14.79 -3.57 11.00
N ILE A 189 -14.86 -2.48 10.24
CA ILE A 189 -13.96 -1.33 10.35
C ILE A 189 -14.08 -0.69 11.76
N ALA A 190 -15.29 -0.56 12.31
CA ALA A 190 -15.51 -0.04 13.67
C ALA A 190 -14.85 -0.93 14.74
N VAL A 191 -14.92 -2.25 14.60
CA VAL A 191 -14.23 -3.20 15.50
C VAL A 191 -12.71 -3.02 15.40
N MET A 192 -12.15 -2.93 14.19
CA MET A 192 -10.74 -2.64 13.98
C MET A 192 -10.34 -1.32 14.65
N LYS A 193 -11.11 -0.26 14.45
CA LYS A 193 -10.85 1.05 15.07
C LYS A 193 -10.86 0.99 16.58
N SER A 194 -11.80 0.26 17.16
CA SER A 194 -11.88 0.05 18.62
C SER A 194 -10.66 -0.67 19.17
N ALA A 195 -10.18 -1.73 18.47
CA ALA A 195 -8.97 -2.45 18.85
C ALA A 195 -7.71 -1.53 18.79
N HIS A 196 -7.66 -0.63 17.81
CA HIS A 196 -6.54 0.31 17.63
C HIS A 196 -6.60 1.56 18.54
N ALA A 197 -7.70 1.78 19.28
CA ALA A 197 -7.90 3.01 20.05
C ALA A 197 -6.87 3.21 21.18
N ALA A 198 -6.33 2.10 21.72
CA ALA A 198 -5.31 2.15 22.79
C ALA A 198 -3.88 2.33 22.25
N LEU A 199 -3.67 2.21 20.94
CA LEU A 199 -2.35 2.36 20.34
C LEU A 199 -1.93 3.83 20.28
N PRO A 200 -0.64 4.14 20.52
CA PRO A 200 -0.15 5.50 20.34
C PRO A 200 -0.28 5.92 18.87
N ARG A 201 -0.60 7.20 18.64
CA ARG A 201 -0.61 7.75 17.29
C ARG A 201 0.80 7.75 16.73
N PRO A 202 1.06 7.18 15.54
CA PRO A 202 2.39 7.16 14.94
C PRO A 202 2.89 8.57 14.60
N ASP A 203 4.19 8.84 14.85
CA ASP A 203 4.80 10.17 14.69
C ASP A 203 4.87 10.64 13.23
N HIS A 204 4.72 9.74 12.26
CA HIS A 204 4.81 10.05 10.84
C HIS A 204 3.49 10.58 10.24
N ILE A 205 2.38 10.51 10.99
CA ILE A 205 1.07 10.95 10.51
C ILE A 205 0.99 12.47 10.42
N GLY A 206 0.58 12.96 9.25
CA GLY A 206 0.47 14.39 8.94
C GLY A 206 1.83 15.05 8.69
N ARG A 207 2.87 14.28 8.40
CA ARG A 207 4.20 14.82 8.12
C ARG A 207 4.22 15.54 6.78
N VAL A 208 4.79 16.76 6.79
CA VAL A 208 5.03 17.55 5.58
C VAL A 208 6.49 17.41 5.15
N ILE A 209 6.74 17.26 3.84
CA ILE A 209 8.11 17.23 3.29
C ILE A 209 8.68 18.66 3.35
N THR A 210 9.74 18.84 4.15
CA THR A 210 10.41 20.13 4.28
C THR A 210 11.92 19.95 4.34
N ILE A 211 12.66 20.96 3.86
CA ILE A 211 14.11 21.06 4.10
C ILE A 211 14.30 21.52 5.55
N PRO A 212 15.01 20.74 6.41
CA PRO A 212 15.27 21.17 7.78
C PRO A 212 16.01 22.50 7.80
N ASN A 213 15.46 23.49 8.50
CA ASN A 213 16.08 24.81 8.62
C ASN A 213 17.22 24.72 9.65
N THR A 214 18.45 24.49 9.20
CA THR A 214 19.64 24.34 10.05
C THR A 214 20.10 25.66 10.70
N GLY A 215 19.41 26.79 10.46
CA GLY A 215 19.82 28.14 10.84
C GLY A 215 19.00 28.83 11.94
N ARG A 216 17.99 28.20 12.55
CA ARG A 216 17.27 28.76 13.71
C ARG A 216 17.20 27.73 14.84
N ALA A 217 18.08 27.92 15.83
CA ALA A 217 17.95 27.32 17.15
C ALA A 217 16.65 27.85 17.82
N GLY A 218 15.52 27.20 17.58
CA GLY A 218 14.24 27.48 18.20
C GLY A 218 13.54 26.16 18.40
N LYS A 219 13.49 25.72 19.66
CA LYS A 219 12.78 24.58 20.23
C LYS A 219 11.68 23.95 19.33
N VAL A 220 12.07 22.96 18.56
CA VAL A 220 11.15 22.00 17.94
C VAL A 220 11.70 20.62 18.24
N GLY A 221 10.82 19.70 18.65
CA GLY A 221 11.14 18.37 19.14
C GLY A 221 12.15 17.63 18.24
N ARG A 222 12.99 16.85 18.87
CA ARG A 222 14.03 16.04 18.23
C ARG A 222 13.40 15.06 17.23
N HIS A 223 13.34 15.45 15.96
CA HIS A 223 13.14 14.52 14.88
C HIS A 223 14.48 13.84 14.58
N GLN A 224 14.50 12.53 14.70
CA GLN A 224 15.69 11.75 14.29
C GLN A 224 15.86 11.89 12.77
N THR A 225 16.96 12.49 12.38
CA THR A 225 17.42 12.58 10.99
C THR A 225 17.73 11.16 10.50
N PRO A 226 17.34 10.75 9.29
CA PRO A 226 17.79 9.49 8.71
C PRO A 226 19.33 9.51 8.65
N ARG A 227 19.97 8.43 9.10
CA ARG A 227 21.38 8.18 8.81
C ARG A 227 21.42 7.39 7.51
N PHE A 228 21.86 8.02 6.47
CA PHE A 228 22.32 7.36 5.27
C PHE A 228 23.73 6.86 5.51
#